data_ffdae624f261a073b65c57f0e5973bb6
#
_entry.id   ffdae624f261a073b65c57f0e5973bb6
#
_cell.length_a   1.000
_cell.length_b   1.000
_cell.length_c   1.000
_cell.angle_alpha   90.00
_cell.angle_beta   90.00
_cell.angle_gamma   90.00
#
_symmetry.space_group_name_H-M   'P 1'
#
loop_
_entity.id
_entity.type
_entity.pdbx_description
1 polymer ?
#
loop_
_entity_poly.entity_id
_entity_poly.type
_entity_poly.pdbx_seq_one_letter_code
_entity_poly.pdbx_strand_id
1 'polypeptide(L)'
;MNEQTYEPMDIANYLVSLALKKEKVITNLKLQKILFFVNAKYLLDHDGNSLMNESFQRWTYGPVMQSVYENFRGFGSDQITKTQGKFVFNPSD
;
A
#
# COMPACT_ATOMS: atom_id res chain seq x y z
N MET A 1 -4.48 8.36 -24.02
CA MET A 1 -5.37 8.05 -22.91
C MET A 1 -4.61 8.08 -21.58
N ASN A 2 -5.17 8.72 -20.60
CA ASN A 2 -4.50 8.85 -19.32
C ASN A 2 -4.82 7.67 -18.42
N GLU A 3 -3.76 7.06 -17.91
CA GLU A 3 -3.93 6.07 -16.87
C GLU A 3 -4.12 6.79 -15.56
N GLN A 4 -5.13 6.40 -14.84
CA GLN A 4 -5.36 6.96 -13.53
C GLN A 4 -4.44 6.29 -12.52
N THR A 5 -3.75 7.10 -11.73
CA THR A 5 -2.92 6.58 -10.65
C THR A 5 -3.56 6.90 -9.32
N TYR A 6 -3.14 6.17 -8.29
CA TYR A 6 -3.68 6.31 -6.95
C TYR A 6 -2.60 6.78 -5.98
N GLU A 7 -3.03 7.47 -4.95
CA GLU A 7 -2.15 7.77 -3.83
C GLU A 7 -1.79 6.48 -3.13
N PRO A 8 -0.50 6.26 -2.82
CA PRO A 8 -0.13 5.03 -2.12
C PRO A 8 -0.88 4.82 -0.81
N MET A 9 -1.17 5.90 -0.07
CA MET A 9 -1.89 5.77 1.18
C MET A 9 -3.31 5.28 1.00
N ASP A 10 -3.96 5.62 -0.11
CA ASP A 10 -5.30 5.12 -0.37
C ASP A 10 -5.29 3.61 -0.57
N ILE A 11 -4.33 3.11 -1.35
CA ILE A 11 -4.18 1.68 -1.57
C ILE A 11 -3.83 0.99 -0.25
N ALA A 12 -2.88 1.57 0.50
CA ALA A 12 -2.45 0.99 1.78
C ALA A 12 -3.61 0.90 2.76
N ASN A 13 -4.38 1.97 2.89
CA ASN A 13 -5.52 1.97 3.81
C ASN A 13 -6.59 0.97 3.40
N TYR A 14 -6.79 0.81 2.10
CA TYR A 14 -7.71 -0.22 1.63
C TYR A 14 -7.23 -1.61 2.06
N LEU A 15 -5.93 -1.88 1.87
CA LEU A 15 -5.37 -3.18 2.24
C LEU A 15 -5.45 -3.41 3.75
N VAL A 16 -5.16 -2.37 4.54
CA VAL A 16 -5.27 -2.46 5.99
C VAL A 16 -6.71 -2.74 6.40
N SER A 17 -7.65 -2.00 5.85
CA SER A 17 -9.06 -2.20 6.24
C SER A 17 -9.56 -3.58 5.81
N LEU A 18 -9.08 -4.08 4.68
CA LEU A 18 -9.43 -5.43 4.24
C LEU A 18 -8.88 -6.48 5.19
N ALA A 19 -7.62 -6.30 5.62
CA ALA A 19 -7.01 -7.22 6.57
C ALA A 19 -7.76 -7.21 7.91
N LEU A 20 -8.13 -6.03 8.39
CA LEU A 20 -8.87 -5.92 9.64
C LEU A 20 -10.24 -6.58 9.54
N LYS A 21 -10.91 -6.37 8.42
CA LYS A 21 -12.22 -6.98 8.20
C LYS A 21 -12.14 -8.49 8.19
N LYS A 22 -11.07 -9.04 7.65
CA LYS A 22 -10.87 -10.49 7.55
C LYS A 22 -10.13 -11.05 8.76
N GLU A 23 -9.84 -10.22 9.75
CA GLU A 23 -9.13 -10.61 10.96
C GLU A 23 -7.77 -11.22 10.67
N LYS A 24 -7.08 -10.65 9.68
CA LYS A 24 -5.72 -11.06 9.31
C LYS A 24 -4.73 -10.07 9.89
N VAL A 25 -3.59 -10.58 10.35
CA VAL A 25 -2.53 -9.73 10.88
C VAL A 25 -1.77 -9.10 9.72
N ILE A 26 -1.59 -7.78 9.78
CA ILE A 26 -0.76 -7.07 8.83
C ILE A 26 0.15 -6.12 9.60
N THR A 27 1.44 -6.16 9.28
CA THR A 27 2.44 -5.26 9.86
C THR A 27 2.90 -4.29 8.78
N ASN A 28 3.64 -3.25 9.19
CA ASN A 28 4.17 -2.29 8.21
C ASN A 28 5.03 -3.00 7.16
N LEU A 29 5.91 -3.89 7.60
CA LEU A 29 6.79 -4.60 6.67
C LEU A 29 5.98 -5.47 5.69
N LYS A 30 4.99 -6.17 6.20
CA LYS A 30 4.14 -7.00 5.35
C LYS A 30 3.35 -6.15 4.37
N LEU A 31 2.86 -5.00 4.83
CA LEU A 31 2.14 -4.07 3.96
C LEU A 31 3.02 -3.61 2.80
N GLN A 32 4.29 -3.31 3.09
CA GLN A 32 5.22 -2.88 2.05
C GLN A 32 5.40 -3.97 0.97
N LYS A 33 5.51 -5.22 1.40
CA LYS A 33 5.67 -6.32 0.46
C LYS A 33 4.43 -6.51 -0.40
N ILE A 34 3.25 -6.37 0.19
CA ILE A 34 2.00 -6.50 -0.55
C ILE A 34 1.85 -5.34 -1.54
N LEU A 35 2.17 -4.12 -1.12
CA LEU A 35 2.11 -2.98 -2.02
C LEU A 35 3.00 -3.16 -3.24
N PHE A 36 4.22 -3.63 -3.01
CA PHE A 36 5.15 -3.85 -4.12
C PHE A 36 4.62 -4.92 -5.07
N PHE A 37 4.12 -6.02 -4.51
CA PHE A 37 3.59 -7.11 -5.31
C PHE A 37 2.39 -6.65 -6.15
N VAL A 38 1.47 -5.91 -5.53
CA VAL A 38 0.29 -5.39 -6.23
C VAL A 38 0.69 -4.46 -7.37
N ASN A 39 1.66 -3.59 -7.10
CA ASN A 39 2.10 -2.65 -8.13
C ASN A 39 2.81 -3.38 -9.28
N ALA A 40 3.63 -4.38 -8.94
CA ALA A 40 4.33 -5.16 -9.96
C ALA A 40 3.34 -5.89 -10.87
N LYS A 41 2.31 -6.47 -10.27
CA LYS A 41 1.28 -7.15 -11.04
C LYS A 41 0.54 -6.17 -11.95
N TYR A 42 0.24 -5.00 -11.43
CA TYR A 42 -0.43 -3.98 -12.24
C TYR A 42 0.42 -3.56 -13.43
N LEU A 43 1.74 -3.38 -13.21
CA LEU A 43 2.65 -3.02 -14.29
C LEU A 43 2.62 -4.03 -15.42
N LEU A 44 2.59 -5.31 -15.07
CA LEU A 44 2.54 -6.37 -16.09
C LEU A 44 1.26 -6.33 -16.90
N ASP A 45 0.15 -5.99 -16.27
CA ASP A 45 -1.15 -5.99 -16.91
C ASP A 45 -1.46 -4.69 -17.65
N HIS A 46 -0.66 -3.63 -17.43
CA HIS A 46 -0.96 -2.30 -17.94
C HIS A 46 0.23 -1.67 -18.65
N ASP A 47 1.01 -2.49 -19.36
CA ASP A 47 2.09 -2.02 -20.25
C ASP A 47 3.10 -1.13 -19.56
N GLY A 48 3.43 -1.45 -18.32
CA GLY A 48 4.45 -0.71 -17.58
C GLY A 48 3.95 0.53 -16.88
N ASN A 49 2.66 0.81 -16.91
CA ASN A 49 2.11 1.95 -16.20
C ASN A 49 1.92 1.61 -14.72
N SER A 50 2.40 2.51 -13.86
CA SER A 50 2.34 2.29 -12.42
C SER A 50 0.93 2.51 -11.88
N LEU A 51 0.55 1.70 -10.89
CA LEU A 51 -0.71 1.88 -10.17
C LEU A 51 -0.67 3.10 -9.26
N MET A 52 0.49 3.38 -8.67
CA MET A 52 0.63 4.43 -7.68
C MET A 52 1.46 5.59 -8.21
N ASN A 53 1.19 6.79 -7.71
CA ASN A 53 1.82 8.00 -8.20
C ASN A 53 3.12 8.33 -7.46
N GLU A 54 3.70 7.35 -6.80
CA GLU A 54 4.96 7.50 -6.07
C GLU A 54 5.80 6.26 -6.33
N SER A 55 7.13 6.43 -6.35
CA SER A 55 8.05 5.33 -6.62
C SER A 55 8.48 4.64 -5.34
N PHE A 56 8.72 3.33 -5.45
CA PHE A 56 9.30 2.58 -4.34
C PHE A 56 10.77 2.94 -4.17
N GLN A 57 11.23 2.93 -2.94
CA GLN A 57 12.64 3.13 -2.62
C GLN A 57 13.29 1.80 -2.31
N ARG A 58 14.59 1.73 -2.52
CA ARG A 58 15.35 0.50 -2.27
C ARG A 58 15.97 0.56 -0.88
N TRP A 59 15.41 -0.22 0.02
CA TRP A 59 15.91 -0.30 1.39
C TRP A 59 16.52 -1.67 1.60
N THR A 60 17.22 -1.83 2.74
CA THR A 60 17.95 -3.06 3.05
C THR A 60 17.06 -4.30 2.96
N TYR A 61 15.82 -4.23 3.42
CA TYR A 61 14.94 -5.39 3.40
C TYR A 61 14.04 -5.44 2.18
N GLY A 62 14.31 -4.65 1.18
CA GLY A 62 13.52 -4.68 -0.04
C GLY A 62 12.88 -3.35 -0.35
N PRO A 63 12.05 -3.31 -1.39
CA PRO A 63 11.40 -2.06 -1.79
C PRO A 63 10.41 -1.56 -0.75
N VAL A 64 10.38 -0.25 -0.56
CA VAL A 64 9.51 0.40 0.43
C VAL A 64 8.86 1.61 -0.19
N MET A 65 7.55 1.75 0.01
CA MET A 65 6.82 2.96 -0.32
C MET A 65 6.94 3.89 0.88
N GLN A 66 7.80 4.90 0.78
CA GLN A 66 8.20 5.70 1.93
C GLN A 66 7.03 6.41 2.60
N SER A 67 6.14 7.01 1.82
CA SER A 67 5.00 7.73 2.40
C SER A 67 4.13 6.83 3.25
N VAL A 68 3.92 5.60 2.79
CA VAL A 68 3.13 4.62 3.53
C VAL A 68 3.89 4.16 4.76
N TYR A 69 5.17 3.85 4.60
CA TYR A 69 5.98 3.39 5.73
C TYR A 69 5.95 4.41 6.88
N GLU A 70 6.10 5.67 6.55
CA GLU A 70 6.13 6.72 7.58
C GLU A 70 4.80 6.88 8.28
N ASN A 71 3.71 6.71 7.55
CA ASN A 71 2.39 6.84 8.16
C ASN A 71 2.07 5.70 9.13
N PHE A 72 2.64 4.52 8.91
CA PHE A 72 2.39 3.37 9.78
C PHE A 72 3.55 3.08 10.71
N ARG A 73 4.56 3.94 10.70
CA ARG A 73 5.76 3.73 11.51
C ARG A 73 5.46 3.66 13.01
N GLY A 74 4.42 4.36 13.45
CA GLY A 74 4.04 4.35 14.86
C GLY A 74 3.71 2.98 15.42
N PHE A 75 3.33 2.04 14.56
CA PHE A 75 3.06 0.67 15.01
C PHE A 75 4.33 -0.15 15.17
N GLY A 76 5.48 0.37 14.71
CA GLY A 76 6.73 -0.38 14.79
C GLY A 76 6.62 -1.68 14.03
N SER A 77 7.01 -2.78 14.68
CA SER A 77 6.88 -4.12 14.11
C SER A 77 5.58 -4.79 14.53
N ASP A 78 4.72 -4.07 15.25
CA ASP A 78 3.46 -4.63 15.73
C ASP A 78 2.39 -4.60 14.65
N GLN A 79 1.33 -5.32 14.91
CA GLN A 79 0.17 -5.38 14.03
C GLN A 79 -0.45 -3.99 13.87
N ILE A 80 -0.75 -3.64 12.64
CA ILE A 80 -1.49 -2.42 12.34
C ILE A 80 -2.95 -2.65 12.70
N THR A 81 -3.51 -1.76 13.53
CA THR A 81 -4.86 -1.93 14.04
C THR A 81 -5.85 -0.93 13.52
N LYS A 82 -5.39 0.05 12.74
CA LYS A 82 -6.30 1.04 12.14
C LYS A 82 -5.65 1.68 10.95
N THR A 83 -6.46 2.26 10.08
CA THR A 83 -5.97 3.03 8.95
C THR A 83 -5.40 4.36 9.45
N GLN A 84 -4.61 5.02 8.61
CA GLN A 84 -3.97 6.27 8.96
C GLN A 84 -4.39 7.35 7.97
N GLY A 85 -4.55 8.57 8.52
CA GLY A 85 -4.93 9.69 7.70
C GLY A 85 -6.37 9.58 7.22
N LYS A 86 -6.72 10.45 6.28
CA LYS A 86 -8.07 10.48 5.74
C LYS A 86 -8.21 9.44 4.64
N PHE A 87 -9.04 8.46 4.87
CA PHE A 87 -9.23 7.36 3.95
C PHE A 87 -10.51 7.57 3.14
N VAL A 88 -10.37 7.79 1.84
CA VAL A 88 -11.50 8.05 0.96
C VAL A 88 -11.62 7.04 -0.18
N PHE A 89 -10.70 6.11 -0.29
CA PHE A 89 -10.71 5.12 -1.35
C PHE A 89 -11.83 4.12 -1.15
N ASN A 90 -12.69 3.95 -2.16
CA ASN A 90 -13.82 3.05 -2.04
C ASN A 90 -13.96 2.26 -3.32
N PRO A 91 -13.27 1.10 -3.41
CA PRO A 91 -13.23 0.33 -4.66
C PRO A 91 -14.53 -0.35 -5.02
N SER A 92 -15.46 -0.43 -4.09
CA SER A 92 -16.72 -1.11 -4.37
C SER A 92 -17.75 -0.22 -5.06
N ASP A 93 -17.46 1.04 -5.18
CA ASP A 93 -18.37 1.98 -5.85
C ASP A 93 -18.14 2.05 -7.34
#